data_9f17c4f7545409b405820df2faa61a3f
#
_entry.id   9f17c4f7545409b405820df2faa61a3f
#
_cell.length_a   1.000
_cell.length_b   1.000
_cell.length_c   1.000
_cell.angle_alpha   90.00
_cell.angle_beta   90.00
_cell.angle_gamma   90.00
#
_symmetry.space_group_name_H-M   'P 1'
#
loop_
_entity.id
_entity.type
_entity.pdbx_description
1 polymer ?
#
loop_
_entity_poly.entity_id
_entity_poly.type
_entity_poly.pdbx_seq_one_letter_code
_entity_poly.pdbx_strand_id
1 'polypeptide(L)'
;MYIFYIKYIKMGHLILIRHGQSEWNLQNKFTGWVDVELSPQGKLEACKAGELIKELNFKIDYFFCSYQKRSIDTLKLILNTIREKDDQIIKAWELNERHYGALTGLNKDEMKKKLGEEQVHIFRRSWDTPPEPLSKNSPYHPLNIETYKDIPREKVPDTESL
;
A
#
# COMPACT_ATOMS: atom_id res chain seq x y z
N MET A 1 -52.26 14.21 -11.96
CA MET A 1 -51.05 13.88 -12.73
C MET A 1 -49.89 13.80 -11.74
N TYR A 2 -49.48 12.62 -11.31
CA TYR A 2 -48.39 12.43 -10.35
C TYR A 2 -47.09 12.32 -11.13
N ILE A 3 -46.19 13.31 -10.95
CA ILE A 3 -44.83 13.28 -11.51
C ILE A 3 -43.97 12.52 -10.53
N PHE A 4 -43.58 11.28 -10.85
CA PHE A 4 -42.58 10.54 -10.13
C PHE A 4 -41.20 11.06 -10.55
N TYR A 5 -40.50 11.77 -9.65
CA TYR A 5 -39.09 12.07 -9.80
C TYR A 5 -38.27 10.79 -9.52
N ILE A 6 -37.85 10.09 -10.56
CA ILE A 6 -36.86 9.02 -10.44
C ILE A 6 -35.51 9.73 -10.27
N LYS A 7 -35.01 9.80 -9.02
CA LYS A 7 -33.67 10.24 -8.74
C LYS A 7 -32.74 9.13 -9.23
N TYR A 8 -32.11 9.30 -10.40
CA TYR A 8 -31.05 8.41 -10.84
C TYR A 8 -29.92 8.47 -9.82
N ILE A 9 -29.74 7.41 -9.02
CA ILE A 9 -28.57 7.23 -8.20
C ILE A 9 -27.46 6.86 -9.18
N LYS A 10 -26.57 7.82 -9.47
CA LYS A 10 -25.37 7.57 -10.27
C LYS A 10 -24.49 6.63 -9.43
N MET A 11 -24.41 5.36 -9.82
CA MET A 11 -23.53 4.40 -9.16
C MET A 11 -22.09 4.82 -9.43
N GLY A 12 -21.32 5.04 -8.38
CA GLY A 12 -19.88 5.26 -8.46
C GLY A 12 -19.13 3.95 -8.67
N HIS A 13 -17.98 3.99 -9.31
CA HIS A 13 -17.07 2.86 -9.44
C HIS A 13 -15.87 3.10 -8.53
N LEU A 14 -15.44 2.06 -7.81
CA LEU A 14 -14.22 2.05 -7.02
C LEU A 14 -13.25 1.03 -7.62
N ILE A 15 -12.05 1.50 -8.00
CA ILE A 15 -10.98 0.65 -8.52
C ILE A 15 -9.92 0.54 -7.43
N LEU A 16 -9.71 -0.66 -6.91
CA LEU A 16 -8.68 -0.96 -5.91
C LEU A 16 -7.51 -1.68 -6.58
N ILE A 17 -6.31 -1.12 -6.43
CA ILE A 17 -5.10 -1.63 -7.06
C ILE A 17 -4.04 -1.81 -5.98
N ARG A 18 -3.46 -3.01 -5.93
CA ARG A 18 -2.24 -3.24 -5.17
C ARG A 18 -1.04 -2.71 -5.96
N HIS A 19 -0.05 -2.13 -5.27
CA HIS A 19 1.21 -1.74 -5.89
C HIS A 19 1.91 -2.94 -6.59
N GLY A 20 2.68 -2.68 -7.64
CA GLY A 20 3.52 -3.66 -8.31
C GLY A 20 4.56 -4.28 -7.36
N GLN A 21 5.19 -5.37 -7.77
CA GLN A 21 6.22 -6.04 -6.98
C GLN A 21 7.31 -5.04 -6.56
N SER A 22 7.60 -4.97 -5.26
CA SER A 22 8.72 -4.18 -4.72
C SER A 22 10.00 -5.00 -4.61
N GLU A 23 11.15 -4.33 -4.45
CA GLU A 23 12.44 -4.99 -4.22
C GLU A 23 12.39 -5.93 -3.00
N TRP A 24 11.69 -5.54 -1.92
CA TRP A 24 11.56 -6.40 -0.75
C TRP A 24 10.54 -7.53 -0.92
N ASN A 25 9.55 -7.37 -1.81
CA ASN A 25 8.72 -8.52 -2.21
C ASN A 25 9.57 -9.57 -2.94
N LEU A 26 10.46 -9.14 -3.86
CA LEU A 26 11.38 -10.01 -4.58
C LEU A 26 12.34 -10.74 -3.61
N GLN A 27 12.82 -10.05 -2.57
CA GLN A 27 13.69 -10.59 -1.52
C GLN A 27 12.93 -11.38 -0.44
N ASN A 28 11.61 -11.55 -0.57
CA ASN A 28 10.73 -12.21 0.40
C ASN A 28 10.85 -11.65 1.83
N LYS A 29 10.94 -10.31 1.97
CA LYS A 29 11.03 -9.61 3.26
C LYS A 29 9.69 -9.01 3.70
N PHE A 30 9.55 -8.83 5.02
CA PHE A 30 8.47 -8.01 5.58
C PHE A 30 8.78 -6.53 5.34
N THR A 31 7.88 -5.82 4.67
CA THR A 31 8.11 -4.42 4.26
C THR A 31 7.45 -3.42 5.21
N GLY A 32 6.13 -3.50 5.33
CA GLY A 32 5.37 -2.52 6.13
C GLY A 32 5.61 -1.08 5.67
N TRP A 33 5.99 -0.19 6.58
CA TRP A 33 6.19 1.23 6.30
C TRP A 33 7.57 1.59 5.72
N VAL A 34 8.47 0.62 5.54
CA VAL A 34 9.76 0.92 4.89
C VAL A 34 9.53 1.34 3.45
N ASP A 35 10.20 2.42 3.06
CA ASP A 35 10.03 3.04 1.75
C ASP A 35 10.98 2.40 0.73
N VAL A 36 10.49 1.38 0.02
CA VAL A 36 11.23 0.60 -0.96
C VAL A 36 10.70 0.84 -2.38
N GLU A 37 11.57 0.67 -3.35
CA GLU A 37 11.25 0.86 -4.76
C GLU A 37 10.50 -0.33 -5.36
N LEU A 38 9.88 -0.10 -6.52
CA LEU A 38 9.37 -1.16 -7.37
C LEU A 38 10.53 -1.89 -8.04
N SER A 39 10.45 -3.22 -8.10
CA SER A 39 11.33 -4.03 -8.94
C SER A 39 11.06 -3.74 -10.44
N PRO A 40 11.96 -4.13 -11.35
CA PRO A 40 11.69 -4.05 -12.79
C PRO A 40 10.37 -4.73 -13.18
N GLN A 41 10.08 -5.90 -12.61
CA GLN A 41 8.83 -6.60 -12.82
C GLN A 41 7.62 -5.81 -12.30
N GLY A 42 7.73 -5.19 -11.10
CA GLY A 42 6.65 -4.38 -10.54
C GLY A 42 6.31 -3.14 -11.39
N LYS A 43 7.29 -2.57 -12.09
CA LYS A 43 7.05 -1.49 -13.04
C LYS A 43 6.25 -1.97 -14.26
N LEU A 44 6.55 -3.15 -14.77
CA LEU A 44 5.78 -3.76 -15.87
C LEU A 44 4.35 -4.10 -15.43
N GLU A 45 4.17 -4.62 -14.21
CA GLU A 45 2.85 -4.88 -13.63
C GLU A 45 2.00 -3.61 -13.52
N ALA A 46 2.61 -2.49 -13.10
CA ALA A 46 1.93 -1.20 -13.03
C ALA A 46 1.48 -0.69 -14.40
N CYS A 47 2.35 -0.79 -15.42
CA CYS A 47 1.99 -0.44 -16.79
C CYS A 47 0.84 -1.31 -17.31
N LYS A 48 0.90 -2.63 -17.05
CA LYS A 48 -0.17 -3.56 -17.45
C LYS A 48 -1.50 -3.25 -16.77
N ALA A 49 -1.49 -2.88 -15.48
CA ALA A 49 -2.68 -2.42 -14.78
C ALA A 49 -3.27 -1.15 -15.43
N GLY A 50 -2.42 -0.22 -15.87
CA GLY A 50 -2.84 0.96 -16.62
C GLY A 50 -3.54 0.61 -17.93
N GLU A 51 -3.01 -0.36 -18.69
CA GLU A 51 -3.65 -0.85 -19.93
C GLU A 51 -5.05 -1.40 -19.65
N LEU A 52 -5.20 -2.25 -18.61
CA LEU A 52 -6.48 -2.81 -18.22
C LEU A 52 -7.49 -1.74 -17.78
N ILE A 53 -7.04 -0.73 -17.03
CA ILE A 53 -7.90 0.40 -16.63
C ILE A 53 -8.36 1.18 -17.86
N LYS A 54 -7.48 1.40 -18.84
CA LYS A 54 -7.82 2.10 -20.07
C LYS A 54 -8.91 1.37 -20.87
N GLU A 55 -8.89 0.02 -20.87
CA GLU A 55 -9.90 -0.81 -21.52
C GLU A 55 -11.30 -0.66 -20.89
N LEU A 56 -11.37 -0.32 -19.60
CA LEU A 56 -12.66 -0.07 -18.91
C LEU A 56 -13.38 1.18 -19.44
N ASN A 57 -12.65 2.10 -20.07
CA ASN A 57 -13.17 3.35 -20.65
C ASN A 57 -14.00 4.18 -19.63
N PHE A 58 -13.62 4.16 -18.35
CA PHE A 58 -14.24 5.00 -17.33
C PHE A 58 -13.53 6.34 -17.22
N LYS A 59 -14.31 7.39 -17.00
CA LYS A 59 -13.76 8.63 -16.48
C LYS A 59 -13.49 8.44 -14.99
N ILE A 60 -12.24 8.65 -14.58
CA ILE A 60 -11.82 8.58 -13.18
C ILE A 60 -11.77 10.01 -12.64
N ASP A 61 -12.49 10.27 -11.55
CA ASP A 61 -12.60 11.61 -10.99
C ASP A 61 -11.53 11.88 -9.91
N TYR A 62 -11.05 10.85 -9.21
CA TYR A 62 -10.08 10.97 -8.11
C TYR A 62 -9.06 9.83 -8.12
N PHE A 63 -7.83 10.16 -7.79
CA PHE A 63 -6.73 9.22 -7.65
C PHE A 63 -6.14 9.30 -6.24
N PHE A 64 -6.13 8.18 -5.53
CA PHE A 64 -5.58 8.09 -4.19
C PHE A 64 -4.40 7.13 -4.15
N CYS A 65 -3.38 7.43 -3.34
CA CYS A 65 -2.31 6.49 -3.03
C CYS A 65 -1.83 6.67 -1.59
N SER A 66 -1.10 5.68 -1.08
CA SER A 66 -0.40 5.81 0.19
C SER A 66 0.80 6.74 0.07
N TYR A 67 1.47 7.03 1.20
CA TYR A 67 2.73 7.77 1.21
C TYR A 67 3.91 6.95 0.69
N GLN A 68 3.76 5.63 0.59
CA GLN A 68 4.84 4.71 0.24
C GLN A 68 5.25 4.85 -1.23
N LYS A 69 6.54 4.96 -1.48
CA LYS A 69 7.14 5.16 -2.81
C LYS A 69 6.62 4.15 -3.83
N ARG A 70 6.57 2.85 -3.48
CA ARG A 70 6.06 1.79 -4.36
C ARG A 70 4.61 2.00 -4.79
N SER A 71 3.76 2.58 -3.91
CA SER A 71 2.36 2.92 -4.23
C SER A 71 2.29 4.14 -5.15
N ILE A 72 3.05 5.18 -4.83
CA ILE A 72 3.14 6.40 -5.64
C ILE A 72 3.64 6.08 -7.04
N ASP A 73 4.74 5.32 -7.14
CA ASP A 73 5.35 4.98 -8.44
C ASP A 73 4.43 4.08 -9.26
N THR A 74 3.70 3.14 -8.63
CA THR A 74 2.67 2.34 -9.31
C THR A 74 1.60 3.24 -9.91
N LEU A 75 1.03 4.17 -9.12
CA LEU A 75 0.00 5.06 -9.61
C LEU A 75 0.51 5.97 -10.74
N LYS A 76 1.72 6.53 -10.62
CA LYS A 76 2.33 7.35 -11.69
C LYS A 76 2.49 6.58 -13.00
N LEU A 77 2.93 5.33 -12.95
CA LEU A 77 3.04 4.49 -14.14
C LEU A 77 1.67 4.19 -14.77
N ILE A 78 0.64 3.97 -13.94
CA ILE A 78 -0.74 3.83 -14.41
C ILE A 78 -1.21 5.11 -15.09
N LEU A 79 -1.06 6.29 -14.44
CA LEU A 79 -1.47 7.57 -14.98
C LEU A 79 -0.81 7.88 -16.33
N ASN A 80 0.49 7.62 -16.43
CA ASN A 80 1.22 7.76 -17.70
C ASN A 80 0.61 6.88 -18.81
N THR A 81 0.22 5.64 -18.47
CA THR A 81 -0.35 4.69 -19.43
C THR A 81 -1.75 5.12 -19.90
N ILE A 82 -2.57 5.61 -18.99
CA ILE A 82 -3.93 6.12 -19.31
C ILE A 82 -3.92 7.57 -19.82
N ARG A 83 -2.76 8.24 -19.82
CA ARG A 83 -2.53 9.64 -20.25
C ARG A 83 -3.25 10.67 -19.37
N GLU A 84 -3.35 10.40 -18.08
CA GLU A 84 -3.81 11.34 -17.08
C GLU A 84 -2.64 12.06 -16.40
N LYS A 85 -2.92 13.23 -15.81
CA LYS A 85 -1.92 14.02 -15.10
C LYS A 85 -1.75 13.54 -13.66
N ASP A 86 -0.57 13.74 -13.10
CA ASP A 86 -0.25 13.36 -11.71
C ASP A 86 -0.49 14.49 -10.69
N ASP A 87 -0.93 15.68 -11.13
CA ASP A 87 -1.27 16.83 -10.29
C ASP A 87 -2.54 16.63 -9.44
N GLN A 88 -3.33 15.61 -9.73
CA GLN A 88 -4.57 15.26 -9.03
C GLN A 88 -4.44 14.10 -8.03
N ILE A 89 -3.21 13.66 -7.74
CA ILE A 89 -2.99 12.55 -6.80
C ILE A 89 -3.20 13.03 -5.36
N ILE A 90 -4.16 12.42 -4.68
CA ILE A 90 -4.40 12.61 -3.25
C ILE A 90 -3.63 11.53 -2.48
N LYS A 91 -2.64 11.96 -1.70
CA LYS A 91 -1.87 11.06 -0.84
C LYS A 91 -2.51 10.97 0.54
N ALA A 92 -2.66 9.74 1.04
CA ALA A 92 -3.22 9.47 2.36
C ALA A 92 -2.36 8.40 3.07
N TRP A 93 -1.78 8.74 4.22
CA TRP A 93 -0.96 7.80 4.97
C TRP A 93 -1.80 6.64 5.54
N GLU A 94 -3.09 6.84 5.73
CA GLU A 94 -4.08 5.83 6.13
C GLU A 94 -4.18 4.67 5.13
N LEU A 95 -3.69 4.87 3.91
CA LEU A 95 -3.59 3.84 2.87
C LEU A 95 -2.24 3.09 2.90
N ASN A 96 -1.35 3.40 3.84
CA ASN A 96 -0.10 2.68 3.98
C ASN A 96 -0.37 1.19 4.28
N GLU A 97 0.53 0.32 3.81
CA GLU A 97 0.57 -1.07 4.27
C GLU A 97 0.76 -1.07 5.80
N ARG A 98 0.10 -1.99 6.50
CA ARG A 98 0.26 -2.11 7.94
C ARG A 98 1.72 -2.30 8.37
N HIS A 99 2.05 -1.87 9.56
CA HIS A 99 3.38 -2.00 10.14
C HIS A 99 3.62 -3.42 10.69
N TYR A 100 4.71 -4.04 10.28
CA TYR A 100 5.04 -5.41 10.70
C TYR A 100 5.88 -5.49 12.00
N GLY A 101 5.99 -4.41 12.76
CA GLY A 101 6.74 -4.40 14.01
C GLY A 101 8.17 -4.89 13.84
N ALA A 102 8.66 -5.65 14.79
CA ALA A 102 10.02 -6.22 14.80
C ALA A 102 10.31 -7.21 13.65
N LEU A 103 9.30 -7.63 12.89
CA LEU A 103 9.51 -8.45 11.68
C LEU A 103 9.99 -7.63 10.48
N THR A 104 9.88 -6.30 10.52
CA THR A 104 10.25 -5.40 9.42
C THR A 104 11.71 -5.63 8.98
N GLY A 105 11.90 -5.84 7.68
CA GLY A 105 13.22 -6.12 7.07
C GLY A 105 13.68 -7.57 7.13
N LEU A 106 13.04 -8.42 7.94
CA LEU A 106 13.40 -9.83 8.08
C LEU A 106 12.84 -10.67 6.92
N ASN A 107 13.54 -11.73 6.55
CA ASN A 107 13.10 -12.68 5.53
C ASN A 107 11.95 -13.54 6.07
N LYS A 108 10.90 -13.72 5.29
CA LYS A 108 9.68 -14.43 5.73
C LYS A 108 9.93 -15.91 5.96
N ASP A 109 10.78 -16.57 5.15
CA ASP A 109 11.04 -18.00 5.29
C ASP A 109 12.00 -18.30 6.45
N GLU A 110 12.95 -17.40 6.72
CA GLU A 110 13.79 -17.49 7.92
C GLU A 110 12.96 -17.34 9.19
N MET A 111 12.00 -16.41 9.19
CA MET A 111 11.10 -16.22 10.34
C MET A 111 10.16 -17.39 10.55
N LYS A 112 9.66 -18.03 9.48
CA LYS A 112 8.90 -19.29 9.59
C LYS A 112 9.73 -20.41 10.22
N LYS A 113 10.99 -20.55 9.83
CA LYS A 113 11.91 -21.54 10.43
C LYS A 113 12.18 -21.24 11.91
N LYS A 114 12.29 -19.97 12.29
CA LYS A 114 12.63 -19.53 13.65
C LYS A 114 11.45 -19.56 14.61
N LEU A 115 10.28 -19.10 14.19
CA LEU A 115 9.08 -18.90 15.02
C LEU A 115 8.00 -19.96 14.79
N GLY A 116 8.14 -20.77 13.74
CA GLY A 116 7.10 -21.67 13.25
C GLY A 116 6.15 -21.00 12.24
N GLU A 117 5.61 -21.80 11.32
CA GLU A 117 4.72 -21.30 10.27
C GLU A 117 3.42 -20.72 10.84
N GLU A 118 2.87 -21.38 11.86
CA GLU A 118 1.63 -20.95 12.51
C GLU A 118 1.77 -19.57 13.15
N GLN A 119 2.85 -19.34 13.92
CA GLN A 119 3.08 -18.04 14.56
C GLN A 119 3.25 -16.92 13.53
N VAL A 120 4.03 -17.18 12.46
CA VAL A 120 4.18 -16.20 11.36
C VAL A 120 2.85 -15.98 10.64
N HIS A 121 2.03 -17.01 10.50
CA HIS A 121 0.68 -16.87 9.93
C HIS A 121 -0.21 -15.98 10.81
N ILE A 122 -0.21 -16.21 12.13
CA ILE A 122 -0.93 -15.37 13.10
C ILE A 122 -0.51 -13.91 12.95
N PHE A 123 0.78 -13.61 13.03
CA PHE A 123 1.30 -12.24 12.87
C PHE A 123 0.92 -11.59 11.53
N ARG A 124 0.67 -12.38 10.50
CA ARG A 124 0.30 -11.88 9.17
C ARG A 124 -1.19 -11.76 8.93
N ARG A 125 -2.03 -12.46 9.69
CA ARG A 125 -3.45 -12.62 9.37
C ARG A 125 -4.40 -12.40 10.54
N SER A 126 -3.89 -12.32 11.77
CA SER A 126 -4.74 -12.01 12.92
C SER A 126 -5.14 -10.54 12.91
N TRP A 127 -6.39 -10.28 13.27
CA TRP A 127 -6.94 -8.94 13.42
C TRP A 127 -6.59 -8.30 14.78
N ASP A 128 -6.18 -9.10 15.77
CA ASP A 128 -5.96 -8.70 17.17
C ASP A 128 -4.55 -9.02 17.70
N THR A 129 -3.76 -9.79 16.96
CA THR A 129 -2.42 -10.23 17.41
C THR A 129 -1.34 -9.66 16.50
N PRO A 130 -0.78 -8.48 16.83
CA PRO A 130 0.32 -7.89 16.07
C PRO A 130 1.65 -8.59 16.37
N PRO A 131 2.66 -8.45 15.49
CA PRO A 131 4.05 -8.74 15.86
C PRO A 131 4.54 -7.85 16.99
N GLU A 132 5.65 -8.25 17.64
CA GLU A 132 6.33 -7.41 18.62
C GLU A 132 6.63 -6.00 18.06
N PRO A 133 6.52 -4.94 18.88
CA PRO A 133 6.82 -3.58 18.47
C PRO A 133 8.24 -3.42 17.93
N LEU A 134 8.43 -2.61 16.89
CA LEU A 134 9.74 -2.23 16.39
C LEU A 134 10.36 -1.18 17.32
N SER A 135 11.65 -1.35 17.63
CA SER A 135 12.40 -0.36 18.41
C SER A 135 12.40 1.01 17.71
N LYS A 136 12.11 2.08 18.45
CA LYS A 136 12.15 3.46 17.94
C LYS A 136 13.53 3.90 17.47
N ASN A 137 14.59 3.20 17.88
CA ASN A 137 15.96 3.44 17.40
C ASN A 137 16.26 2.69 16.07
N SER A 138 15.35 1.85 15.58
CA SER A 138 15.55 1.16 14.31
C SER A 138 15.54 2.16 13.15
N PRO A 139 16.43 2.04 12.17
CA PRO A 139 16.38 2.86 10.95
C PRO A 139 15.11 2.61 10.12
N TYR A 140 14.43 1.50 10.36
CA TYR A 140 13.18 1.15 9.70
C TYR A 140 11.94 1.67 10.43
N HIS A 141 12.11 2.27 11.61
CA HIS A 141 10.97 2.83 12.32
C HIS A 141 10.46 4.09 11.61
N PRO A 142 9.15 4.23 11.37
CA PRO A 142 8.60 5.35 10.60
C PRO A 142 8.99 6.73 11.13
N LEU A 143 9.20 6.89 12.44
CA LEU A 143 9.69 8.14 13.04
C LEU A 143 11.08 8.57 12.53
N ASN A 144 11.85 7.64 11.95
CA ASN A 144 13.20 7.88 11.43
C ASN A 144 13.21 7.97 9.88
N ILE A 145 12.04 7.92 9.24
CA ILE A 145 11.86 7.96 7.78
C ILE A 145 11.26 9.32 7.40
N GLU A 146 11.98 10.09 6.58
CA GLU A 146 11.61 11.46 6.19
C GLU A 146 10.20 11.54 5.56
N THR A 147 9.79 10.53 4.82
CA THR A 147 8.46 10.45 4.17
C THR A 147 7.31 10.63 5.16
N TYR A 148 7.50 10.29 6.43
CA TYR A 148 6.43 10.27 7.46
C TYR A 148 6.53 11.39 8.50
N LYS A 149 7.43 12.34 8.34
CA LYS A 149 7.69 13.42 9.32
C LYS A 149 6.46 14.28 9.65
N ASP A 150 5.56 14.42 8.68
CA ASP A 150 4.35 15.26 8.81
C ASP A 150 3.16 14.49 9.40
N ILE A 151 3.31 13.19 9.67
CA ILE A 151 2.29 12.40 10.34
C ILE A 151 2.36 12.67 11.84
N PRO A 152 1.23 12.99 12.52
CA PRO A 152 1.22 13.16 13.96
C PRO A 152 1.85 11.95 14.67
N ARG A 153 2.76 12.21 15.61
CA ARG A 153 3.58 11.17 16.24
C ARG A 153 2.76 10.06 16.90
N GLU A 154 1.62 10.41 17.47
CA GLU A 154 0.66 9.51 18.10
C GLU A 154 -0.08 8.61 17.09
N LYS A 155 -0.01 8.91 15.79
CA LYS A 155 -0.57 8.13 14.70
C LYS A 155 0.44 7.18 14.05
N VAL A 156 1.72 7.33 14.40
CA VAL A 156 2.79 6.48 13.84
C VAL A 156 2.86 5.17 14.63
N PRO A 157 2.60 4.02 14.01
CA PRO A 157 2.55 2.74 14.73
C PRO A 157 3.96 2.19 14.99
N ASP A 158 4.15 1.56 16.15
CA ASP A 158 5.31 0.72 16.43
C ASP A 158 5.09 -0.72 15.90
N THR A 159 3.82 -1.14 15.75
CA THR A 159 3.35 -2.42 15.18
C THR A 159 1.85 -2.34 14.91
N GLU A 160 1.34 -3.20 14.02
CA GLU A 160 -0.10 -3.28 13.72
C GLU A 160 -0.53 -4.75 13.50
N SER A 161 -1.76 -5.08 13.91
CA SER A 161 -2.50 -6.27 13.47
C SER A 161 -3.09 -6.06 12.07
N LEU A 162 -3.83 -7.02 11.54
CA LEU A 162 -4.48 -6.88 10.21
C LEU A 162 -5.73 -6.02 10.30
#